data_dedfd2d8622c964b9b34748a3791264a
#
_entry.id   dedfd2d8622c964b9b34748a3791264a
#
_cell.length_a   1.000
_cell.length_b   1.000
_cell.length_c   1.000
_cell.angle_alpha   90.00
_cell.angle_beta   90.00
_cell.angle_gamma   90.00
#
_symmetry.space_group_name_H-M   'P 1'
#
loop_
_entity.id
_entity.type
_entity.pdbx_description
1 polymer ?
#
loop_
_entity_poly.entity_id
_entity_poly.type
_entity_poly.pdbx_seq_one_letter_code
_entity_poly.pdbx_strand_id
1 'polypeptide(L)'
;MRALFCMAFLAALIPLASQADIYNLTVDKVVIDTGEFKKEGIGYNGASPGPVLRFDEGEAVIINVTNNLDVSTSVHWHGLILPYQQDGVPAISYDGIKPGETFTYNFPIRQSGTYWFHSHSGFQEPDGAYGAIVIKPKKRDPFRFDREYVVQLTDAHPHACARIMRNLKTMPDYYNRQQQTLGDFFDDAARNGFGATVNDRMAWGGMRMMPADIEDLQGFTPLINGKAAAQNWTGLFKPGERVRLRFINASAMTYFDIRIPGLKLLVVSADGNNVQPVKVDEFRIAVAETYDVIVRPTEDRAYTLFASSMGRSAFGRGTLAPRQDMAAEIPALETRPLLSMADMG
;
A
#
# COMPACT_ATOMS: atom_id res chain seq x y z
N MET A 1 2.33 69.87 -40.24
CA MET A 1 2.65 68.48 -40.09
C MET A 1 3.08 68.22 -38.66
N ARG A 2 2.21 67.62 -37.82
CA ARG A 2 2.50 67.27 -36.42
C ARG A 2 2.64 65.76 -36.38
N ALA A 3 3.84 65.28 -36.08
CA ALA A 3 4.13 63.82 -35.89
C ALA A 3 3.66 63.40 -34.49
N LEU A 4 2.68 62.45 -34.44
CA LEU A 4 2.31 61.75 -33.20
C LEU A 4 3.32 60.64 -32.98
N PHE A 5 4.05 60.70 -31.87
CA PHE A 5 4.83 59.58 -31.34
C PHE A 5 3.90 58.67 -30.50
N CYS A 6 3.58 57.49 -31.00
CA CYS A 6 2.95 56.45 -30.21
C CYS A 6 4.03 55.71 -29.39
N MET A 7 4.05 55.93 -28.09
CA MET A 7 4.84 55.15 -27.14
C MET A 7 4.09 53.83 -26.82
N ALA A 8 4.57 52.72 -27.37
CA ALA A 8 4.07 51.40 -27.00
C ALA A 8 4.66 50.97 -25.64
N PHE A 9 3.81 50.91 -24.63
CA PHE A 9 4.15 50.33 -23.32
C PHE A 9 4.22 48.81 -23.48
N LEU A 10 5.41 48.24 -23.45
CA LEU A 10 5.61 46.82 -23.31
C LEU A 10 5.41 46.43 -21.82
N ALA A 11 4.23 45.96 -21.47
CA ALA A 11 3.99 45.39 -20.15
C ALA A 11 4.76 44.06 -20.06
N ALA A 12 5.88 44.05 -19.36
CA ALA A 12 6.58 42.83 -19.01
C ALA A 12 5.67 42.00 -18.07
N LEU A 13 5.14 40.87 -18.55
CA LEU A 13 4.49 39.86 -17.74
C LEU A 13 5.59 39.20 -16.86
N ILE A 14 5.72 39.72 -15.64
CA ILE A 14 6.50 39.01 -14.60
C ILE A 14 5.69 37.76 -14.27
N PRO A 15 6.24 36.57 -14.47
CA PRO A 15 5.57 35.34 -14.02
C PRO A 15 5.43 35.43 -12.49
N LEU A 16 4.19 35.45 -11.99
CA LEU A 16 3.95 35.25 -10.56
C LEU A 16 4.55 33.87 -10.23
N ALA A 17 5.58 33.86 -9.39
CA ALA A 17 6.08 32.63 -8.80
C ALA A 17 4.91 31.97 -8.08
N SER A 18 4.54 30.76 -8.49
CA SER A 18 3.57 29.95 -7.78
C SER A 18 4.07 29.81 -6.33
N GLN A 19 3.27 30.26 -5.38
CA GLN A 19 3.57 30.11 -3.97
C GLN A 19 3.54 28.61 -3.69
N ALA A 20 4.59 28.07 -3.05
CA ALA A 20 4.64 26.66 -2.68
C ALA A 20 3.55 26.34 -1.67
N ASP A 21 2.82 25.25 -1.89
CA ASP A 21 1.84 24.78 -0.91
C ASP A 21 2.56 24.19 0.32
N ILE A 22 2.07 24.56 1.50
CA ILE A 22 2.68 24.18 2.78
C ILE A 22 1.84 23.08 3.43
N TYR A 23 2.47 21.94 3.69
CA TYR A 23 1.88 20.81 4.40
C TYR A 23 2.57 20.65 5.77
N ASN A 24 1.79 20.31 6.79
CA ASN A 24 2.33 20.03 8.12
C ASN A 24 1.94 18.62 8.54
N LEU A 25 2.93 17.81 8.88
CA LEU A 25 2.78 16.47 9.41
C LEU A 25 3.39 16.41 10.81
N THR A 26 2.71 15.72 11.70
CA THR A 26 3.28 15.27 12.97
C THR A 26 3.47 13.76 12.91
N VAL A 27 4.52 13.25 13.55
CA VAL A 27 4.74 11.82 13.74
C VAL A 27 4.46 11.51 15.20
N ASP A 28 3.41 10.71 15.43
CA ASP A 28 2.84 10.52 16.75
C ASP A 28 2.70 9.02 17.09
N LYS A 29 2.69 8.70 18.38
CA LYS A 29 2.18 7.41 18.85
C LYS A 29 0.67 7.37 18.64
N VAL A 30 0.17 6.28 18.05
CA VAL A 30 -1.25 6.05 17.77
C VAL A 30 -1.68 4.68 18.27
N VAL A 31 -2.99 4.42 18.32
CA VAL A 31 -3.53 3.10 18.57
C VAL A 31 -4.06 2.52 17.27
N ILE A 32 -3.51 1.40 16.85
CA ILE A 32 -4.03 0.59 15.75
C ILE A 32 -5.06 -0.37 16.35
N ASP A 33 -6.32 -0.20 15.97
CA ASP A 33 -7.46 -1.02 16.42
C ASP A 33 -8.03 -1.81 15.26
N THR A 34 -7.79 -3.11 15.24
CA THR A 34 -8.30 -4.01 14.20
C THR A 34 -9.68 -4.59 14.53
N GLY A 35 -10.21 -4.28 15.70
CA GLY A 35 -11.42 -4.93 16.24
C GLY A 35 -11.12 -6.30 16.89
N GLU A 36 -10.05 -6.98 16.50
CA GLU A 36 -9.60 -8.23 17.10
C GLU A 36 -8.56 -7.99 18.19
N PHE A 37 -7.67 -7.02 17.97
CA PHE A 37 -6.67 -6.58 18.92
C PHE A 37 -6.41 -5.08 18.77
N LYS A 38 -5.80 -4.50 19.81
CA LYS A 38 -5.27 -3.14 19.80
C LYS A 38 -3.78 -3.18 20.10
N LYS A 39 -3.01 -2.38 19.38
CA LYS A 39 -1.57 -2.22 19.64
C LYS A 39 -1.18 -0.75 19.54
N GLU A 40 -0.13 -0.37 20.27
CA GLU A 40 0.56 0.88 20.04
C GLU A 40 1.23 0.81 18.67
N GLY A 41 1.08 1.87 17.91
CA GLY A 41 1.69 2.06 16.61
C GLY A 41 2.20 3.49 16.46
N ILE A 42 2.66 3.80 15.26
CA ILE A 42 3.12 5.12 14.87
C ILE A 42 2.28 5.59 13.69
N GLY A 43 1.94 6.86 13.67
CA GLY A 43 1.13 7.42 12.60
C GLY A 43 1.46 8.87 12.30
N TYR A 44 0.81 9.40 11.29
CA TYR A 44 0.95 10.81 10.92
C TYR A 44 -0.34 11.55 11.25
N ASN A 45 -0.20 12.73 11.87
CA ASN A 45 -1.33 13.56 12.30
C ASN A 45 -2.34 12.78 13.15
N GLY A 46 -1.83 11.93 14.07
CA GLY A 46 -2.64 11.15 15.01
C GLY A 46 -3.38 9.96 14.40
N ALA A 47 -3.07 9.54 13.17
CA ALA A 47 -3.74 8.44 12.47
C ALA A 47 -2.77 7.49 11.76
N SER A 48 -3.18 6.22 11.61
CA SER A 48 -2.56 5.23 10.73
C SER A 48 -3.67 4.50 9.94
N PRO A 49 -3.67 4.52 8.60
CA PRO A 49 -2.79 5.32 7.73
C PRO A 49 -2.87 6.82 8.03
N GLY A 50 -1.78 7.54 7.75
CA GLY A 50 -1.74 9.00 7.78
C GLY A 50 -2.63 9.63 6.68
N PRO A 51 -2.62 10.97 6.56
CA PRO A 51 -3.44 11.67 5.57
C PRO A 51 -3.05 11.32 4.13
N VAL A 52 -3.99 11.52 3.20
CA VAL A 52 -3.68 11.50 1.77
C VAL A 52 -3.14 12.89 1.39
N LEU A 53 -1.86 12.99 1.06
CA LEU A 53 -1.26 14.19 0.49
C LEU A 53 -1.65 14.31 -0.98
N ARG A 54 -2.12 15.49 -1.39
CA ARG A 54 -2.55 15.75 -2.76
C ARG A 54 -1.74 16.88 -3.34
N PHE A 55 -1.03 16.62 -4.43
CA PHE A 55 -0.17 17.55 -5.12
C PHE A 55 -0.62 17.76 -6.57
N ASP A 56 -0.23 18.88 -7.17
CA ASP A 56 -0.32 19.11 -8.61
C ASP A 56 1.06 18.93 -9.26
N GLU A 57 1.12 18.24 -10.41
CA GLU A 57 2.37 18.08 -11.16
C GLU A 57 2.91 19.45 -11.62
N GLY A 58 4.14 19.75 -11.26
CA GLY A 58 4.84 21.01 -11.60
C GLY A 58 4.81 22.06 -10.50
N GLU A 59 4.12 21.83 -9.38
CA GLU A 59 4.21 22.72 -8.22
C GLU A 59 5.48 22.43 -7.39
N ALA A 60 5.82 23.38 -6.52
CA ALA A 60 6.79 23.18 -5.45
C ALA A 60 6.03 22.98 -4.14
N VAL A 61 6.48 22.03 -3.33
CA VAL A 61 5.87 21.74 -2.03
C VAL A 61 6.86 21.99 -0.90
N ILE A 62 6.34 22.47 0.23
CA ILE A 62 7.05 22.57 1.50
C ILE A 62 6.31 21.70 2.48
N ILE A 63 6.99 20.68 3.04
CA ILE A 63 6.39 19.75 3.99
C ILE A 63 7.19 19.80 5.29
N ASN A 64 6.58 20.34 6.33
CA ASN A 64 7.14 20.37 7.68
C ASN A 64 6.74 19.08 8.40
N VAL A 65 7.72 18.31 8.86
CA VAL A 65 7.49 17.08 9.63
C VAL A 65 8.03 17.27 11.03
N THR A 66 7.14 17.27 12.02
CA THR A 66 7.48 17.40 13.45
C THR A 66 7.46 16.02 14.10
N ASN A 67 8.56 15.65 14.74
CA ASN A 67 8.69 14.39 15.46
C ASN A 67 8.22 14.53 16.92
N ASN A 68 7.06 13.98 17.24
CA ASN A 68 6.52 13.92 18.60
C ASN A 68 6.86 12.60 19.32
N LEU A 69 7.70 11.74 18.72
CA LEU A 69 8.17 10.51 19.34
C LEU A 69 9.34 10.80 20.29
N ASP A 70 9.66 9.82 21.13
CA ASP A 70 10.84 9.78 22.00
C ASP A 70 12.09 9.18 21.31
N VAL A 71 11.97 8.80 20.05
CA VAL A 71 13.04 8.26 19.20
C VAL A 71 13.10 9.02 17.87
N SER A 72 14.23 8.93 17.17
CA SER A 72 14.36 9.53 15.83
C SER A 72 13.40 8.90 14.84
N THR A 73 12.94 9.71 13.89
CA THR A 73 12.06 9.30 12.79
C THR A 73 12.55 9.82 11.45
N SER A 74 11.85 9.48 10.39
CA SER A 74 12.11 9.94 9.03
C SER A 74 10.83 9.84 8.19
N VAL A 75 10.81 10.53 7.04
CA VAL A 75 9.78 10.33 6.01
C VAL A 75 10.44 10.18 4.66
N HIS A 76 10.28 9.00 4.08
CA HIS A 76 10.65 8.71 2.69
C HIS A 76 9.43 8.90 1.78
N TRP A 77 9.66 9.52 0.64
CA TRP A 77 8.65 9.82 -0.38
C TRP A 77 8.73 8.77 -1.48
N HIS A 78 8.12 7.62 -1.24
CA HIS A 78 8.29 6.42 -2.06
C HIS A 78 7.86 6.64 -3.51
N GLY A 79 8.79 6.40 -4.43
CA GLY A 79 8.58 6.51 -5.86
C GLY A 79 8.67 7.92 -6.43
N LEU A 80 8.91 8.96 -5.61
CA LEU A 80 9.05 10.33 -6.10
C LEU A 80 10.45 10.63 -6.66
N ILE A 81 10.50 11.35 -7.79
CA ILE A 81 11.72 11.88 -8.38
C ILE A 81 12.02 13.23 -7.75
N LEU A 82 12.96 13.26 -6.82
CA LEU A 82 13.30 14.42 -6.03
C LEU A 82 14.82 14.52 -5.77
N PRO A 83 15.35 15.66 -5.28
CA PRO A 83 16.74 15.75 -4.86
C PRO A 83 17.03 14.75 -3.73
N TYR A 84 18.16 14.02 -3.83
CA TYR A 84 18.44 12.93 -2.89
C TYR A 84 18.48 13.37 -1.43
N GLN A 85 18.87 14.63 -1.15
CA GLN A 85 18.86 15.19 0.22
C GLN A 85 17.45 15.30 0.81
N GLN A 86 16.41 15.23 -0.02
CA GLN A 86 15.01 15.27 0.36
C GLN A 86 14.36 13.88 0.36
N ASP A 87 15.12 12.83 0.04
CA ASP A 87 14.62 11.46 -0.08
C ASP A 87 14.19 10.83 1.26
N GLY A 88 14.70 11.38 2.37
CA GLY A 88 14.23 11.03 3.69
C GLY A 88 14.75 9.70 4.25
N VAL A 89 15.89 9.19 3.73
CA VAL A 89 16.52 7.96 4.23
C VAL A 89 17.65 8.30 5.20
N PRO A 90 17.52 7.98 6.51
CA PRO A 90 18.55 8.29 7.52
C PRO A 90 19.90 7.66 7.19
N ALA A 91 20.96 8.37 7.54
CA ALA A 91 22.37 8.00 7.30
C ALA A 91 22.77 7.91 5.80
N ILE A 92 21.84 8.17 4.86
CA ILE A 92 22.10 8.24 3.43
C ILE A 92 21.83 9.67 2.92
N SER A 93 20.57 10.14 3.03
CA SER A 93 20.17 11.46 2.52
C SER A 93 20.21 12.56 3.60
N TYR A 94 20.10 12.22 4.88
CA TYR A 94 20.14 13.12 6.03
C TYR A 94 20.28 12.34 7.36
N ASP A 95 20.33 13.05 8.50
CA ASP A 95 20.51 12.43 9.82
C ASP A 95 19.22 11.91 10.46
N GLY A 96 18.07 12.06 9.81
CA GLY A 96 16.77 11.81 10.41
C GLY A 96 16.25 13.01 11.20
N ILE A 97 15.07 12.87 11.82
CA ILE A 97 14.38 13.90 12.61
C ILE A 97 14.42 13.46 14.08
N LYS A 98 15.16 14.19 14.93
CA LYS A 98 15.28 13.84 16.35
C LYS A 98 13.99 14.15 17.12
N PRO A 99 13.81 13.57 18.32
CA PRO A 99 12.68 13.90 19.19
C PRO A 99 12.49 15.41 19.39
N GLY A 100 11.27 15.90 19.16
CA GLY A 100 10.90 17.31 19.29
C GLY A 100 11.37 18.22 18.16
N GLU A 101 12.12 17.71 17.18
CA GLU A 101 12.58 18.51 16.04
C GLU A 101 11.54 18.52 14.90
N THR A 102 11.62 19.57 14.09
CA THR A 102 10.89 19.69 12.82
C THR A 102 11.88 19.75 11.68
N PHE A 103 11.72 18.86 10.69
CA PHE A 103 12.46 18.91 9.42
C PHE A 103 11.56 19.43 8.33
N THR A 104 12.08 20.32 7.49
CA THR A 104 11.35 20.89 6.35
C THR A 104 11.86 20.29 5.05
N TYR A 105 11.03 19.50 4.40
CA TYR A 105 11.23 19.03 3.04
C TYR A 105 10.79 20.12 2.06
N ASN A 106 11.56 20.36 1.00
CA ASN A 106 11.25 21.34 -0.03
C ASN A 106 11.72 20.82 -1.38
N PHE A 107 10.78 20.46 -2.24
CA PHE A 107 11.10 19.90 -3.55
C PHE A 107 9.98 20.16 -4.59
N PRO A 108 10.34 20.20 -5.90
CA PRO A 108 9.36 20.30 -6.97
C PRO A 108 8.73 18.93 -7.25
N ILE A 109 7.43 18.92 -7.52
CA ILE A 109 6.67 17.75 -7.98
C ILE A 109 6.88 17.59 -9.49
N ARG A 110 7.60 16.55 -9.91
CA ARG A 110 8.04 16.35 -11.30
C ARG A 110 7.24 15.31 -12.07
N GLN A 111 6.29 14.65 -11.42
CA GLN A 111 5.55 13.50 -11.94
C GLN A 111 4.12 13.53 -11.44
N SER A 112 3.24 12.73 -12.05
CA SER A 112 1.86 12.52 -11.59
C SER A 112 1.61 11.04 -11.33
N GLY A 113 0.56 10.73 -10.60
CA GLY A 113 0.17 9.34 -10.31
C GLY A 113 -0.14 9.08 -8.85
N THR A 114 -0.10 7.82 -8.48
CA THR A 114 -0.35 7.32 -7.12
C THR A 114 0.96 6.85 -6.52
N TYR A 115 1.28 7.36 -5.34
CA TYR A 115 2.49 7.09 -4.58
C TYR A 115 2.15 7.01 -3.10
N TRP A 116 3.15 6.86 -2.24
CA TRP A 116 2.96 6.82 -0.81
C TRP A 116 4.19 7.36 -0.07
N PHE A 117 4.08 7.57 1.22
CA PHE A 117 5.19 7.96 2.07
C PHE A 117 5.19 7.11 3.33
N HIS A 118 6.38 6.88 3.88
CA HIS A 118 6.55 6.06 5.06
C HIS A 118 7.86 6.37 5.79
N SER A 119 8.00 5.87 7.01
CA SER A 119 9.25 5.99 7.76
C SER A 119 10.28 5.00 7.25
N HIS A 120 11.55 5.43 7.20
CA HIS A 120 12.72 4.59 7.01
C HIS A 120 13.51 4.41 8.31
N SER A 121 12.90 4.65 9.48
CA SER A 121 13.54 4.56 10.80
C SER A 121 13.08 3.31 11.55
N GLY A 122 13.99 2.37 11.78
CA GLY A 122 13.71 1.15 12.55
C GLY A 122 12.55 0.33 11.98
N PHE A 123 11.55 0.05 12.82
CA PHE A 123 10.33 -0.69 12.43
C PHE A 123 9.10 0.22 12.41
N GLN A 124 9.27 1.53 12.24
CA GLN A 124 8.16 2.48 12.30
C GLN A 124 7.16 2.30 11.16
N GLU A 125 7.64 1.97 9.94
CA GLU A 125 6.78 1.67 8.79
C GLU A 125 5.83 0.51 9.10
N PRO A 126 6.28 -0.73 9.41
CA PRO A 126 5.37 -1.83 9.71
C PRO A 126 4.59 -1.64 11.02
N ASP A 127 4.97 -0.69 11.86
CA ASP A 127 4.19 -0.29 13.03
C ASP A 127 3.21 0.86 12.76
N GLY A 128 3.02 1.26 11.47
CA GLY A 128 1.92 2.13 11.06
C GLY A 128 2.30 3.48 10.48
N ALA A 129 3.60 3.83 10.39
CA ALA A 129 4.07 5.12 9.89
C ALA A 129 4.09 5.16 8.35
N TYR A 130 2.92 5.25 7.74
CA TYR A 130 2.72 5.37 6.30
C TYR A 130 1.49 6.21 5.97
N GLY A 131 1.45 6.74 4.74
CA GLY A 131 0.32 7.48 4.20
C GLY A 131 0.39 7.54 2.67
N ALA A 132 -0.65 8.01 2.02
CA ALA A 132 -0.78 8.01 0.57
C ALA A 132 -0.42 9.37 -0.05
N ILE A 133 0.05 9.34 -1.30
CA ILE A 133 0.27 10.53 -2.14
C ILE A 133 -0.49 10.35 -3.45
N VAL A 134 -1.25 11.38 -3.82
CA VAL A 134 -1.93 11.44 -5.12
C VAL A 134 -1.48 12.72 -5.82
N ILE A 135 -0.86 12.59 -6.97
CA ILE A 135 -0.38 13.72 -7.75
C ILE A 135 -1.22 13.85 -9.02
N LYS A 136 -1.92 14.97 -9.12
CA LYS A 136 -2.75 15.29 -10.28
C LYS A 136 -1.87 15.66 -11.47
N PRO A 137 -2.11 15.09 -12.67
CA PRO A 137 -1.32 15.42 -13.84
C PRO A 137 -1.57 16.85 -14.30
N LYS A 138 -0.50 17.56 -14.72
CA LYS A 138 -0.58 18.89 -15.33
C LYS A 138 -1.36 18.86 -16.66
N LYS A 139 -1.22 17.79 -17.42
CA LYS A 139 -2.03 17.54 -18.62
C LYS A 139 -3.32 16.84 -18.23
N ARG A 140 -4.32 16.88 -19.12
CA ARG A 140 -5.57 16.15 -18.91
C ARG A 140 -5.26 14.66 -18.75
N ASP A 141 -5.80 14.06 -17.68
CA ASP A 141 -5.71 12.62 -17.47
C ASP A 141 -6.32 11.87 -18.67
N PRO A 142 -5.61 10.91 -19.28
CA PRO A 142 -6.13 10.15 -20.42
C PRO A 142 -7.31 9.25 -20.04
N PHE A 143 -7.44 8.88 -18.77
CA PHE A 143 -8.47 7.98 -18.27
C PHE A 143 -9.58 8.75 -17.55
N ARG A 144 -10.78 8.72 -18.10
CA ARG A 144 -11.93 9.39 -17.50
C ARG A 144 -12.48 8.59 -16.34
N PHE A 145 -12.68 9.25 -15.22
CA PHE A 145 -13.39 8.74 -14.06
C PHE A 145 -14.33 9.82 -13.50
N ASP A 146 -15.34 9.39 -12.77
CA ASP A 146 -16.36 10.27 -12.20
C ASP A 146 -16.13 10.43 -10.70
N ARG A 147 -15.38 9.48 -10.09
CA ARG A 147 -15.04 9.40 -8.67
C ARG A 147 -13.73 8.66 -8.47
N GLU A 148 -13.00 8.98 -7.41
CA GLU A 148 -11.79 8.24 -7.03
C GLU A 148 -11.70 7.96 -5.54
N TYR A 149 -11.01 6.87 -5.21
CA TYR A 149 -10.66 6.49 -3.84
C TYR A 149 -9.22 5.99 -3.78
N VAL A 150 -8.52 6.36 -2.71
CA VAL A 150 -7.29 5.66 -2.32
C VAL A 150 -7.71 4.40 -1.55
N VAL A 151 -7.06 3.30 -1.90
CA VAL A 151 -7.24 1.99 -1.25
C VAL A 151 -5.86 1.53 -0.78
N GLN A 152 -5.50 1.92 0.44
CA GLN A 152 -4.22 1.56 1.04
C GLN A 152 -4.37 0.23 1.79
N LEU A 153 -3.60 -0.77 1.35
CA LEU A 153 -3.54 -2.10 1.93
C LEU A 153 -2.38 -2.16 2.91
N THR A 154 -2.60 -2.76 4.07
CA THR A 154 -1.58 -2.96 5.09
C THR A 154 -1.83 -4.25 5.85
N ASP A 155 -0.84 -4.69 6.62
CA ASP A 155 -0.90 -5.88 7.45
C ASP A 155 -0.56 -5.52 8.91
N ALA A 156 -1.49 -5.72 9.83
CA ALA A 156 -1.27 -5.50 11.26
C ALA A 156 -1.07 -6.84 11.98
N HIS A 157 -0.03 -6.94 12.81
CA HIS A 157 0.22 -8.12 13.62
C HIS A 157 0.17 -7.77 15.11
N PRO A 158 -0.39 -8.64 16.00
CA PRO A 158 -0.46 -8.36 17.44
C PRO A 158 0.91 -8.25 18.12
N HIS A 159 1.95 -8.90 17.56
CA HIS A 159 3.32 -8.70 18.05
C HIS A 159 3.93 -7.42 17.50
N ALA A 160 4.72 -6.73 18.30
CA ALA A 160 5.58 -5.63 17.84
C ALA A 160 6.60 -6.13 16.82
N CYS A 161 6.90 -5.30 15.80
CA CYS A 161 7.75 -5.72 14.67
C CYS A 161 9.18 -6.09 15.10
N ALA A 162 9.73 -5.44 16.13
CA ALA A 162 11.01 -5.84 16.70
C ALA A 162 11.01 -7.28 17.28
N ARG A 163 9.88 -7.73 17.83
CA ARG A 163 9.68 -9.12 18.27
C ARG A 163 9.57 -10.07 17.08
N ILE A 164 8.83 -9.68 16.06
CA ILE A 164 8.69 -10.48 14.84
C ILE A 164 10.07 -10.72 14.22
N MET A 165 10.85 -9.67 13.99
CA MET A 165 12.19 -9.75 13.43
C MET A 165 13.12 -10.64 14.26
N ARG A 166 13.08 -10.52 15.58
CA ARG A 166 13.89 -11.37 16.47
C ARG A 166 13.50 -12.84 16.33
N ASN A 167 12.20 -13.15 16.27
CA ASN A 167 11.71 -14.50 16.13
C ASN A 167 12.11 -15.12 14.78
N LEU A 168 11.91 -14.39 13.68
CA LEU A 168 12.31 -14.82 12.34
C LEU A 168 13.82 -15.05 12.21
N LYS A 169 14.65 -14.18 12.85
CA LYS A 169 16.11 -14.42 12.89
C LYS A 169 16.51 -15.65 13.69
N THR A 170 15.70 -16.05 14.66
CA THR A 170 15.96 -17.25 15.47
C THR A 170 15.48 -18.51 14.77
N MET A 171 14.30 -18.46 14.15
CA MET A 171 13.68 -19.54 13.42
C MET A 171 12.88 -18.93 12.26
N PRO A 172 13.32 -19.09 10.99
CA PRO A 172 12.63 -18.50 9.83
C PRO A 172 11.14 -18.85 9.79
N ASP A 173 10.78 -20.08 10.08
CA ASP A 173 9.42 -20.61 10.04
C ASP A 173 8.60 -20.35 11.33
N TYR A 174 9.06 -19.48 12.24
CA TYR A 174 8.40 -19.25 13.53
C TYR A 174 6.92 -18.89 13.41
N TYR A 175 6.54 -18.18 12.38
CA TYR A 175 5.17 -17.75 12.12
C TYR A 175 4.46 -18.58 11.04
N ASN A 176 5.13 -19.56 10.45
CA ASN A 176 4.50 -20.48 9.52
C ASN A 176 3.67 -21.52 10.31
N ARG A 177 2.36 -21.36 10.29
CA ARG A 177 1.40 -22.26 10.99
C ARG A 177 1.06 -23.51 10.20
N GLN A 178 1.72 -23.75 9.07
CA GLN A 178 1.46 -24.87 8.18
C GLN A 178 2.71 -25.73 7.94
N GLN A 179 3.57 -25.77 8.93
CA GLN A 179 4.70 -26.69 8.91
C GLN A 179 4.21 -28.12 8.76
N GLN A 180 4.87 -28.86 7.90
CA GLN A 180 4.59 -30.28 7.70
C GLN A 180 4.88 -31.07 8.97
N THR A 181 3.92 -31.89 9.37
CA THR A 181 3.99 -32.74 10.55
C THR A 181 4.38 -34.18 10.19
N LEU A 182 4.69 -35.02 11.20
CA LEU A 182 4.84 -36.46 11.01
C LEU A 182 3.56 -37.11 10.50
N GLY A 183 2.38 -36.58 10.88
CA GLY A 183 1.09 -37.04 10.34
C GLY A 183 1.03 -36.85 8.84
N ASP A 184 1.36 -35.64 8.35
CA ASP A 184 1.40 -35.35 6.91
C ASP A 184 2.39 -36.26 6.17
N PHE A 185 3.52 -36.59 6.78
CA PHE A 185 4.47 -37.54 6.19
C PHE A 185 3.84 -38.93 5.97
N PHE A 186 3.13 -39.48 6.95
CA PHE A 186 2.49 -40.79 6.82
C PHE A 186 1.33 -40.76 5.83
N ASP A 187 0.57 -39.68 5.79
CA ASP A 187 -0.52 -39.47 4.83
C ASP A 187 0.02 -39.40 3.40
N ASP A 188 1.12 -38.68 3.19
CA ASP A 188 1.79 -38.58 1.89
C ASP A 188 2.43 -39.91 1.49
N ALA A 189 3.04 -40.63 2.44
CA ALA A 189 3.62 -41.93 2.18
C ALA A 189 2.55 -42.97 1.79
N ALA A 190 1.36 -42.87 2.37
CA ALA A 190 0.23 -43.73 2.01
C ALA A 190 -0.30 -43.43 0.61
N ARG A 191 -0.28 -42.15 0.20
CA ARG A 191 -0.78 -41.70 -1.12
C ARG A 191 0.23 -41.87 -2.24
N ASN A 192 1.50 -41.55 -1.99
CA ASN A 192 2.54 -41.41 -3.02
C ASN A 192 3.61 -42.49 -2.94
N GLY A 193 3.60 -43.30 -1.89
CA GLY A 193 4.63 -44.30 -1.58
C GLY A 193 5.75 -43.73 -0.71
N PHE A 194 6.28 -44.59 0.18
CA PHE A 194 7.27 -44.19 1.19
C PHE A 194 8.55 -43.61 0.56
N GLY A 195 9.12 -44.27 -0.45
CA GLY A 195 10.36 -43.80 -1.10
C GLY A 195 10.22 -42.47 -1.79
N ALA A 196 9.09 -42.24 -2.48
CA ALA A 196 8.81 -40.96 -3.13
C ALA A 196 8.67 -39.81 -2.10
N THR A 197 7.96 -40.09 -0.99
CA THR A 197 7.79 -39.09 0.09
C THR A 197 9.10 -38.77 0.78
N VAL A 198 9.97 -39.74 1.04
CA VAL A 198 11.31 -39.49 1.59
C VAL A 198 12.12 -38.59 0.65
N ASN A 199 12.15 -38.93 -0.64
CA ASN A 199 12.89 -38.15 -1.63
C ASN A 199 12.38 -36.69 -1.73
N ASP A 200 11.06 -36.49 -1.72
CA ASP A 200 10.45 -35.18 -1.70
C ASP A 200 10.88 -34.35 -0.46
N ARG A 201 10.79 -34.97 0.74
CA ARG A 201 11.20 -34.29 1.99
C ARG A 201 12.70 -33.97 2.01
N MET A 202 13.55 -34.85 1.44
CA MET A 202 14.98 -34.60 1.32
C MET A 202 15.28 -33.46 0.36
N ALA A 203 14.55 -33.35 -0.76
CA ALA A 203 14.72 -32.28 -1.73
C ALA A 203 14.35 -30.89 -1.11
N TRP A 204 13.19 -30.81 -0.47
CA TRP A 204 12.79 -29.60 0.25
C TRP A 204 13.74 -29.22 1.38
N GLY A 205 14.16 -30.23 2.20
CA GLY A 205 15.11 -30.04 3.29
C GLY A 205 16.49 -29.58 2.79
N GLY A 206 16.93 -30.06 1.62
CA GLY A 206 18.18 -29.62 0.98
C GLY A 206 18.15 -28.13 0.60
N MET A 207 16.98 -27.60 0.24
CA MET A 207 16.76 -26.17 -0.03
C MET A 207 16.48 -25.36 1.25
N ARG A 208 16.32 -26.01 2.40
CA ARG A 208 15.88 -25.38 3.66
C ARG A 208 14.52 -24.66 3.52
N MET A 209 13.63 -25.25 2.75
CA MET A 209 12.29 -24.76 2.46
C MET A 209 11.27 -25.87 2.66
N MET A 210 10.01 -25.51 2.63
CA MET A 210 8.88 -26.45 2.59
C MET A 210 7.81 -25.94 1.61
N PRO A 211 6.92 -26.81 1.11
CA PRO A 211 5.85 -26.43 0.18
C PRO A 211 4.96 -25.27 0.66
N ALA A 212 4.88 -25.08 1.98
CA ALA A 212 4.06 -24.03 2.61
C ALA A 212 4.79 -22.67 2.75
N ASP A 213 6.04 -22.52 2.27
CA ASP A 213 6.84 -21.28 2.37
C ASP A 213 6.43 -20.26 1.31
N ILE A 214 5.18 -19.81 1.38
CA ILE A 214 4.63 -18.73 0.54
C ILE A 214 4.50 -17.45 1.34
N GLU A 215 4.31 -17.56 2.65
CA GLU A 215 4.19 -16.44 3.59
C GLU A 215 5.01 -16.75 4.84
N ASP A 216 6.07 -15.99 5.09
CA ASP A 216 6.92 -16.14 6.28
C ASP A 216 6.21 -15.69 7.56
N LEU A 217 5.28 -14.76 7.44
CA LEU A 217 4.53 -14.21 8.55
C LEU A 217 3.03 -14.49 8.39
N GLN A 218 2.48 -15.32 9.24
CA GLN A 218 1.05 -15.60 9.35
C GLN A 218 0.49 -15.11 10.68
N GLY A 219 -0.83 -14.93 10.76
CA GLY A 219 -1.51 -14.45 11.95
C GLY A 219 -1.58 -12.92 12.04
N PHE A 220 -1.42 -12.25 10.91
CA PHE A 220 -1.69 -10.82 10.73
C PHE A 220 -3.15 -10.59 10.34
N THR A 221 -3.62 -9.37 10.56
CA THR A 221 -4.93 -8.89 10.11
C THR A 221 -4.72 -7.89 8.98
N PRO A 222 -5.14 -8.21 7.73
CA PRO A 222 -5.11 -7.25 6.62
C PRO A 222 -6.05 -6.09 6.87
N LEU A 223 -5.60 -4.88 6.55
CA LEU A 223 -6.38 -3.67 6.69
C LEU A 223 -6.55 -2.99 5.33
N ILE A 224 -7.72 -2.42 5.10
CA ILE A 224 -8.01 -1.50 3.99
C ILE A 224 -8.29 -0.12 4.58
N ASN A 225 -7.43 0.85 4.29
CA ASN A 225 -7.50 2.20 4.85
C ASN A 225 -7.62 2.18 6.40
N GLY A 226 -6.81 1.34 7.04
CA GLY A 226 -6.76 1.17 8.49
C GLY A 226 -7.92 0.38 9.10
N LYS A 227 -8.81 -0.21 8.29
CA LYS A 227 -9.96 -1.00 8.73
C LYS A 227 -9.80 -2.47 8.42
N ALA A 228 -9.98 -3.32 9.42
CA ALA A 228 -10.06 -4.76 9.25
C ALA A 228 -11.34 -5.19 8.51
N ALA A 229 -11.39 -6.44 8.07
CA ALA A 229 -12.53 -6.98 7.32
C ALA A 229 -13.87 -6.80 8.04
N ALA A 230 -13.92 -6.97 9.36
CA ALA A 230 -15.13 -6.78 10.16
C ALA A 230 -15.56 -5.30 10.27
N GLN A 231 -14.58 -4.38 10.31
CA GLN A 231 -14.83 -2.92 10.37
C GLN A 231 -15.28 -2.33 9.04
N ASN A 232 -14.95 -2.98 7.94
CA ASN A 232 -15.38 -2.72 6.57
C ASN A 232 -15.25 -1.25 6.11
N TRP A 233 -14.27 -0.97 5.26
CA TRP A 233 -14.21 0.31 4.55
C TRP A 233 -15.28 0.35 3.44
N THR A 234 -15.97 1.48 3.27
CA THR A 234 -17.00 1.65 2.24
C THR A 234 -16.71 2.85 1.34
N GLY A 235 -16.60 2.60 0.04
CA GLY A 235 -16.58 3.60 -1.01
C GLY A 235 -17.95 3.71 -1.69
N LEU A 236 -18.48 4.91 -1.85
CA LEU A 236 -19.79 5.14 -2.47
C LEU A 236 -19.67 5.36 -3.97
N PHE A 237 -20.66 4.91 -4.74
CA PHE A 237 -20.79 5.19 -6.17
C PHE A 237 -22.25 5.42 -6.57
N LYS A 238 -22.48 5.98 -7.75
CA LYS A 238 -23.76 5.96 -8.42
C LYS A 238 -23.71 4.94 -9.56
N PRO A 239 -24.78 4.12 -9.78
CA PRO A 239 -24.81 3.18 -10.88
C PRO A 239 -24.42 3.82 -12.23
N GLY A 240 -23.44 3.22 -12.91
CA GLY A 240 -22.90 3.72 -14.17
C GLY A 240 -21.68 4.64 -14.06
N GLU A 241 -21.36 5.17 -12.87
CA GLU A 241 -20.13 5.92 -12.63
C GLU A 241 -18.88 5.05 -12.87
N ARG A 242 -17.84 5.66 -13.38
CA ARG A 242 -16.49 5.09 -13.42
C ARG A 242 -15.77 5.48 -12.15
N VAL A 243 -15.48 4.50 -11.34
CA VAL A 243 -14.78 4.68 -10.06
C VAL A 243 -13.32 4.29 -10.24
N ARG A 244 -12.41 5.23 -10.01
CA ARG A 244 -10.96 4.98 -9.96
C ARG A 244 -10.59 4.55 -8.54
N LEU A 245 -10.00 3.40 -8.42
CA LEU A 245 -9.42 2.87 -7.19
C LEU A 245 -7.90 2.95 -7.30
N ARG A 246 -7.27 3.70 -6.40
CA ARG A 246 -5.83 3.88 -6.32
C ARG A 246 -5.30 2.95 -5.24
N PHE A 247 -4.89 1.77 -5.65
CA PHE A 247 -4.32 0.78 -4.75
C PHE A 247 -2.88 1.12 -4.40
N ILE A 248 -2.55 1.01 -3.12
CA ILE A 248 -1.21 1.13 -2.58
C ILE A 248 -1.02 -0.05 -1.65
N ASN A 249 -0.01 -0.88 -1.86
CA ASN A 249 0.35 -1.92 -0.92
C ASN A 249 1.47 -1.43 0.01
N ALA A 250 1.09 -0.90 1.16
CA ALA A 250 1.99 -0.45 2.22
C ALA A 250 2.15 -1.48 3.34
N SER A 251 1.93 -2.77 3.05
CA SER A 251 2.19 -3.85 4.00
C SER A 251 3.69 -4.14 4.11
N ALA A 252 4.09 -4.67 5.25
CA ALA A 252 5.50 -4.99 5.51
C ALA A 252 6.00 -6.17 4.68
N MET A 253 5.16 -7.17 4.41
CA MET A 253 5.55 -8.41 3.74
C MET A 253 4.47 -8.99 2.82
N THR A 254 3.20 -8.61 2.99
CA THR A 254 2.08 -9.32 2.39
C THR A 254 1.84 -8.88 0.95
N TYR A 255 1.86 -9.82 0.01
CA TYR A 255 1.32 -9.65 -1.34
C TYR A 255 -0.18 -9.94 -1.31
N PHE A 256 -0.95 -9.14 -2.03
CA PHE A 256 -2.40 -9.32 -2.11
C PHE A 256 -2.87 -9.62 -3.53
N ASP A 257 -3.80 -10.57 -3.65
CA ASP A 257 -4.60 -10.77 -4.85
C ASP A 257 -5.92 -10.02 -4.68
N ILE A 258 -6.16 -9.06 -5.60
CA ILE A 258 -7.27 -8.11 -5.54
C ILE A 258 -8.33 -8.48 -6.55
N ARG A 259 -9.57 -8.66 -6.09
CA ARG A 259 -10.74 -8.85 -6.95
C ARG A 259 -11.98 -8.15 -6.41
N ILE A 260 -12.91 -7.87 -7.29
CA ILE A 260 -14.24 -7.34 -6.95
C ILE A 260 -15.26 -8.22 -7.68
N PRO A 261 -15.79 -9.27 -7.04
CA PRO A 261 -16.72 -10.19 -7.70
C PRO A 261 -17.89 -9.49 -8.38
N GLY A 262 -18.10 -9.83 -9.64
CA GLY A 262 -19.12 -9.20 -10.48
C GLY A 262 -18.67 -7.93 -11.22
N LEU A 263 -17.43 -7.47 -11.03
CA LEU A 263 -16.84 -6.36 -11.80
C LEU A 263 -15.55 -6.78 -12.49
N LYS A 264 -15.34 -6.26 -13.70
CA LYS A 264 -14.01 -6.30 -14.34
C LYS A 264 -13.19 -5.11 -13.88
N LEU A 265 -11.93 -5.33 -13.65
CA LEU A 265 -10.94 -4.35 -13.20
C LEU A 265 -10.16 -3.87 -14.43
N LEU A 266 -10.29 -2.59 -14.81
CA LEU A 266 -9.49 -2.00 -15.87
C LEU A 266 -8.25 -1.36 -15.24
N VAL A 267 -7.12 -2.06 -15.29
CA VAL A 267 -5.82 -1.52 -14.83
C VAL A 267 -5.36 -0.46 -15.82
N VAL A 268 -5.08 0.75 -15.33
CA VAL A 268 -4.72 1.92 -16.15
C VAL A 268 -3.38 2.54 -15.76
N SER A 269 -2.87 2.24 -14.56
CA SER A 269 -1.56 2.72 -14.09
C SER A 269 -0.91 1.69 -13.18
N ALA A 270 0.42 1.61 -13.22
CA ALA A 270 1.25 0.84 -12.31
C ALA A 270 2.44 1.72 -11.89
N ASP A 271 2.76 1.76 -10.59
CA ASP A 271 3.84 2.54 -9.98
C ASP A 271 3.89 4.00 -10.48
N GLY A 272 2.71 4.65 -10.43
CA GLY A 272 2.52 6.03 -10.84
C GLY A 272 2.54 6.26 -12.35
N ASN A 273 2.84 5.26 -13.18
CA ASN A 273 2.93 5.39 -14.63
C ASN A 273 1.69 4.84 -15.32
N ASN A 274 1.17 5.58 -16.30
CA ASN A 274 0.08 5.09 -17.15
C ASN A 274 0.55 3.90 -17.99
N VAL A 275 -0.28 2.84 -18.03
CA VAL A 275 -0.02 1.64 -18.82
C VAL A 275 -1.05 1.48 -19.92
N GLN A 276 -0.81 0.59 -20.88
CA GLN A 276 -1.84 0.13 -21.80
C GLN A 276 -2.96 -0.52 -20.99
N PRO A 277 -4.23 -0.05 -21.09
CA PRO A 277 -5.30 -0.54 -20.25
C PRO A 277 -5.56 -2.03 -20.45
N VAL A 278 -5.57 -2.79 -19.37
CA VAL A 278 -5.84 -4.23 -19.38
C VAL A 278 -7.04 -4.53 -18.48
N LYS A 279 -8.00 -5.30 -19.00
CA LYS A 279 -9.14 -5.80 -18.21
C LYS A 279 -8.81 -7.16 -17.63
N VAL A 280 -8.91 -7.25 -16.31
CA VAL A 280 -8.66 -8.47 -15.55
C VAL A 280 -9.83 -8.77 -14.60
N ASP A 281 -9.90 -9.98 -14.10
CA ASP A 281 -10.81 -10.36 -13.01
C ASP A 281 -10.15 -10.16 -11.64
N GLU A 282 -8.83 -10.36 -11.61
CA GLU A 282 -7.98 -10.28 -10.44
C GLU A 282 -6.59 -9.79 -10.85
N PHE A 283 -5.89 -9.09 -9.97
CA PHE A 283 -4.48 -8.78 -10.13
C PHE A 283 -3.75 -8.91 -8.78
N ARG A 284 -2.48 -9.28 -8.85
CA ARG A 284 -1.58 -9.31 -7.70
C ARG A 284 -0.89 -7.97 -7.54
N ILE A 285 -0.79 -7.51 -6.30
CA ILE A 285 -0.03 -6.31 -5.92
C ILE A 285 1.03 -6.71 -4.89
N ALA A 286 2.30 -6.52 -5.26
CA ALA A 286 3.44 -6.75 -4.38
C ALA A 286 3.59 -5.62 -3.36
N VAL A 287 4.44 -5.85 -2.36
CA VAL A 287 4.80 -4.80 -1.38
C VAL A 287 5.40 -3.61 -2.11
N ALA A 288 5.03 -2.42 -1.66
CA ALA A 288 5.41 -1.12 -2.20
C ALA A 288 4.84 -0.75 -3.57
N GLU A 289 4.23 -1.67 -4.31
CA GLU A 289 3.61 -1.38 -5.60
C GLU A 289 2.35 -0.52 -5.47
N THR A 290 2.05 0.22 -6.53
CA THR A 290 0.79 0.94 -6.69
C THR A 290 0.13 0.62 -8.01
N TYR A 291 -1.22 0.47 -8.01
CA TYR A 291 -2.03 0.28 -9.21
C TYR A 291 -3.24 1.20 -9.20
N ASP A 292 -3.50 1.86 -10.33
CA ASP A 292 -4.78 2.53 -10.53
C ASP A 292 -5.69 1.67 -11.40
N VAL A 293 -6.89 1.44 -10.90
CA VAL A 293 -7.88 0.57 -11.51
C VAL A 293 -9.20 1.32 -11.67
N ILE A 294 -9.84 1.20 -12.83
CA ILE A 294 -11.17 1.76 -13.06
C ILE A 294 -12.19 0.62 -13.09
N VAL A 295 -13.22 0.75 -12.26
CA VAL A 295 -14.41 -0.13 -12.29
C VAL A 295 -15.64 0.68 -12.67
N ARG A 296 -16.64 -0.01 -13.24
CA ARG A 296 -17.93 0.62 -13.61
C ARG A 296 -19.08 -0.23 -13.11
N PRO A 297 -19.46 -0.11 -11.84
CA PRO A 297 -20.64 -0.77 -11.32
C PRO A 297 -21.92 -0.13 -11.91
N THR A 298 -22.78 -0.93 -12.50
CA THR A 298 -24.00 -0.47 -13.18
C THR A 298 -25.28 -0.80 -12.43
N GLU A 299 -25.20 -1.71 -11.46
CA GLU A 299 -26.34 -2.18 -10.71
C GLU A 299 -26.46 -1.44 -9.37
N ASP A 300 -27.68 -1.30 -8.84
CA ASP A 300 -27.94 -0.72 -7.52
C ASP A 300 -27.74 -1.76 -6.39
N ARG A 301 -26.54 -2.30 -6.29
CA ARG A 301 -26.12 -3.26 -5.27
C ARG A 301 -24.71 -3.01 -4.78
N ALA A 302 -24.37 -3.56 -3.63
CA ALA A 302 -23.02 -3.53 -3.10
C ALA A 302 -22.12 -4.59 -3.77
N TYR A 303 -20.82 -4.29 -3.83
CA TYR A 303 -19.77 -5.18 -4.31
C TYR A 303 -18.67 -5.27 -3.26
N THR A 304 -18.19 -6.46 -2.97
CA THR A 304 -17.04 -6.66 -2.07
C THR A 304 -15.74 -6.39 -2.82
N LEU A 305 -14.94 -5.44 -2.33
CA LEU A 305 -13.53 -5.34 -2.64
C LEU A 305 -12.82 -6.36 -1.74
N PHE A 306 -12.23 -7.38 -2.35
CA PHE A 306 -11.61 -8.49 -1.65
C PHE A 306 -10.12 -8.53 -1.94
N ALA A 307 -9.32 -8.48 -0.88
CA ALA A 307 -7.86 -8.52 -0.93
C ALA A 307 -7.40 -9.75 -0.16
N SER A 308 -7.17 -10.86 -0.84
CA SER A 308 -6.64 -12.09 -0.21
C SER A 308 -5.13 -12.07 -0.18
N SER A 309 -4.51 -12.47 0.92
CA SER A 309 -3.06 -12.67 0.96
C SER A 309 -2.63 -13.75 -0.02
N MET A 310 -1.42 -13.65 -0.57
CA MET A 310 -0.89 -14.59 -1.57
C MET A 310 -0.95 -16.04 -1.08
N GLY A 311 -0.63 -16.29 0.18
CA GLY A 311 -0.70 -17.62 0.80
C GLY A 311 -2.10 -18.01 1.29
N ARG A 312 -3.12 -17.17 1.08
CA ARG A 312 -4.51 -17.44 1.50
C ARG A 312 -4.67 -17.66 3.02
N SER A 313 -3.80 -17.02 3.82
CA SER A 313 -3.88 -17.12 5.28
C SER A 313 -4.84 -16.09 5.89
N ALA A 314 -5.08 -14.99 5.19
CA ALA A 314 -5.93 -13.88 5.64
C ALA A 314 -6.49 -13.07 4.46
N PHE A 315 -7.49 -12.21 4.72
CA PHE A 315 -8.03 -11.29 3.72
C PHE A 315 -8.43 -9.94 4.32
N GLY A 316 -8.25 -8.89 3.52
CA GLY A 316 -8.84 -7.58 3.74
C GLY A 316 -10.17 -7.45 2.98
N ARG A 317 -11.07 -6.65 3.51
CA ARG A 317 -12.38 -6.40 2.92
C ARG A 317 -12.71 -4.92 2.89
N GLY A 318 -13.20 -4.46 1.75
CA GLY A 318 -13.92 -3.21 1.58
C GLY A 318 -15.23 -3.44 0.84
N THR A 319 -16.07 -2.42 0.79
CA THR A 319 -17.34 -2.44 0.06
C THR A 319 -17.43 -1.25 -0.88
N LEU A 320 -17.79 -1.49 -2.13
CA LEU A 320 -18.30 -0.44 -3.03
C LEU A 320 -19.82 -0.53 -3.01
N ALA A 321 -20.51 0.58 -2.70
CA ALA A 321 -21.95 0.58 -2.55
C ALA A 321 -22.61 1.86 -3.08
N PRO A 322 -23.85 1.79 -3.59
CA PRO A 322 -24.62 2.99 -3.95
C PRO A 322 -25.01 3.83 -2.73
N ARG A 323 -25.17 3.20 -1.56
CA ARG A 323 -25.56 3.82 -0.29
C ARG A 323 -24.74 3.25 0.86
N GLN A 324 -24.60 4.05 1.90
CA GLN A 324 -24.01 3.59 3.17
C GLN A 324 -24.86 2.40 3.70
N ASP A 325 -24.26 1.57 4.52
CA ASP A 325 -24.90 0.42 5.20
C ASP A 325 -25.34 -0.76 4.30
N MET A 326 -25.07 -0.70 3.00
CA MET A 326 -25.23 -1.86 2.13
C MET A 326 -24.08 -2.86 2.35
N ALA A 327 -24.43 -4.14 2.42
CA ALA A 327 -23.47 -5.24 2.52
C ALA A 327 -23.44 -6.04 1.21
N ALA A 328 -22.27 -6.60 0.91
CA ALA A 328 -22.09 -7.57 -0.16
C ALA A 328 -21.60 -8.89 0.44
N GLU A 329 -21.85 -9.98 -0.29
CA GLU A 329 -21.33 -11.30 0.06
C GLU A 329 -19.80 -11.27 0.14
N ILE A 330 -19.24 -11.88 1.19
CA ILE A 330 -17.80 -12.02 1.37
C ILE A 330 -17.39 -13.33 0.70
N PRO A 331 -16.51 -13.29 -0.32
CA PRO A 331 -16.00 -14.52 -0.93
C PRO A 331 -15.28 -15.38 0.11
N ALA A 332 -15.42 -16.69 -0.01
CA ALA A 332 -14.56 -17.60 0.75
C ALA A 332 -13.10 -17.45 0.29
N LEU A 333 -12.17 -17.61 1.23
CA LEU A 333 -10.76 -17.78 0.87
C LEU A 333 -10.62 -19.07 0.05
N GLU A 334 -9.85 -18.98 -1.00
CA GLU A 334 -9.48 -20.12 -1.83
C GLU A 334 -8.58 -21.10 -1.06
N THR A 335 -8.45 -22.30 -1.59
CA THR A 335 -7.48 -23.28 -1.07
C THR A 335 -6.09 -22.67 -1.11
N ARG A 336 -5.33 -22.86 -0.03
CA ARG A 336 -3.96 -22.37 0.05
C ARG A 336 -3.09 -23.00 -1.03
N PRO A 337 -2.34 -22.19 -1.78
CA PRO A 337 -1.37 -22.72 -2.72
C PRO A 337 -0.22 -23.39 -1.93
N LEU A 338 0.35 -24.42 -2.52
CA LEU A 338 1.59 -25.02 -2.07
C LEU A 338 2.61 -24.88 -3.19
N LEU A 339 3.84 -24.61 -2.83
CA LEU A 339 4.95 -24.67 -3.77
C LEU A 339 5.19 -26.11 -4.23
N SER A 340 5.60 -26.27 -5.46
CA SER A 340 6.03 -27.54 -6.05
C SER A 340 7.47 -27.44 -6.50
N MET A 341 8.12 -28.58 -6.78
CA MET A 341 9.47 -28.54 -7.35
C MET A 341 9.53 -27.82 -8.72
N ALA A 342 8.42 -27.74 -9.44
CA ALA A 342 8.34 -26.99 -10.70
C ALA A 342 8.42 -25.46 -10.49
N ASP A 343 8.09 -24.96 -9.30
CA ASP A 343 8.19 -23.54 -8.97
C ASP A 343 9.63 -23.13 -8.61
N MET A 344 10.52 -24.11 -8.41
CA MET A 344 11.91 -23.89 -8.02
C MET A 344 12.88 -23.79 -9.22
N GLY A 345 12.43 -24.00 -10.44
CA GLY A 345 13.22 -23.87 -11.68
C GLY A 345 13.68 -25.18 -12.27
#